data_cd334deb4e24bc41c9de293cfb2a4249
#
_entry.id   cd334deb4e24bc41c9de293cfb2a4249
#
_cell.length_a   1.000
_cell.length_b   1.000
_cell.length_c   1.000
_cell.angle_alpha   90.00
_cell.angle_beta   90.00
_cell.angle_gamma   90.00
#
_symmetry.space_group_name_H-M   'P 1'
#
loop_
_entity.id
_entity.type
_entity.pdbx_description
1 polymer ?
#
loop_
_entity_poly.entity_id
_entity_poly.type
_entity_poly.pdbx_seq_one_letter_code
_entity_poly.pdbx_strand_id
1 'polypeptide(L)'
;MNNRFYGELILLLIACLVALPLQFIPKLKENKKVEIIFGIVVFAVFGIYATYTSIKDNPKVDAKLGENYIEFKKNEVIPLNNIEDVPFYDNVKFEIVANGYRWGNDDYYSGDANVNIKKGKKTLKYIYKGKVYINANNKSYIVLNEKGASKSYAFNLDTKKKTKQMYYELLEHAH
;
A
#
# COMPACT_ATOMS: atom_id res chain seq x y z
N MET A 1 -12.08 -7.57 6.40
CA MET A 1 -12.92 -6.43 6.85
C MET A 1 -11.99 -5.29 7.24
N ASN A 2 -12.20 -4.10 6.71
CA ASN A 2 -11.16 -3.06 6.62
C ASN A 2 -11.04 -2.29 7.96
N ASN A 3 -9.95 -2.47 8.71
CA ASN A 3 -9.66 -1.78 9.98
C ASN A 3 -9.69 -0.23 9.86
N ARG A 4 -9.53 0.30 8.66
CA ARG A 4 -9.60 1.73 8.37
C ARG A 4 -11.03 2.26 8.50
N PHE A 5 -12.00 1.51 7.97
CA PHE A 5 -13.42 1.87 8.07
C PHE A 5 -13.88 1.97 9.53
N TYR A 6 -13.41 1.06 10.39
CA TYR A 6 -13.71 1.15 11.84
C TYR A 6 -13.03 2.33 12.52
N GLY A 7 -11.81 2.68 12.12
CA GLY A 7 -11.11 3.86 12.66
C GLY A 7 -11.83 5.16 12.30
N GLU A 8 -12.27 5.30 11.06
CA GLU A 8 -13.04 6.46 10.59
C GLU A 8 -14.42 6.52 11.26
N LEU A 9 -15.08 5.39 11.43
CA LEU A 9 -16.38 5.30 12.11
C LEU A 9 -16.27 5.65 13.60
N ILE A 10 -15.25 5.18 14.28
CA ILE A 10 -14.99 5.49 15.70
C ILE A 10 -14.72 6.99 15.88
N LEU A 11 -13.96 7.62 15.00
CA LEU A 11 -13.71 9.06 15.06
C LEU A 11 -14.96 9.89 14.80
N LEU A 12 -15.77 9.47 13.85
CA LEU A 12 -17.04 10.11 13.55
C LEU A 12 -18.00 9.99 14.75
N LEU A 13 -18.02 8.84 15.41
CA LEU A 13 -18.77 8.61 16.64
C LEU A 13 -18.25 9.47 17.79
N ILE A 14 -16.95 9.59 17.98
CA ILE A 14 -16.35 10.46 19.02
C ILE A 14 -16.69 11.92 18.72
N ALA A 15 -16.53 12.37 17.47
CA ALA A 15 -16.88 13.72 17.07
C ALA A 15 -18.38 14.02 17.31
N CYS A 16 -19.25 13.08 16.98
CA CYS A 16 -20.70 13.20 17.26
C CYS A 16 -21.01 13.20 18.77
N LEU A 17 -20.39 12.32 19.55
CA LEU A 17 -20.57 12.24 20.99
C LEU A 17 -20.12 13.52 21.73
N VAL A 18 -19.12 14.21 21.19
CA VAL A 18 -18.66 15.49 21.76
C VAL A 18 -19.47 16.67 21.24
N ALA A 19 -19.91 16.63 19.97
CA ALA A 19 -20.69 17.72 19.37
C ALA A 19 -22.15 17.76 19.83
N LEU A 20 -22.78 16.59 20.01
CA LEU A 20 -24.20 16.48 20.40
C LEU A 20 -24.49 17.13 21.77
N PRO A 21 -23.74 16.90 22.86
CA PRO A 21 -24.01 17.53 24.14
C PRO A 21 -23.91 19.05 24.10
N LEU A 22 -23.01 19.60 23.26
CA LEU A 22 -22.84 21.06 23.13
C LEU A 22 -24.06 21.74 22.50
N GLN A 23 -24.83 21.06 21.67
CA GLN A 23 -26.06 21.57 21.09
C GLN A 23 -27.22 21.60 22.09
N PHE A 24 -27.19 20.74 23.13
CA PHE A 24 -28.24 20.62 24.12
C PHE A 24 -28.01 21.47 25.37
N ILE A 25 -26.85 22.10 25.53
CA ILE A 25 -26.54 22.98 26.66
C ILE A 25 -26.64 24.47 26.20
N PRO A 26 -27.75 25.16 26.40
CA PRO A 26 -27.96 26.52 25.89
C PRO A 26 -26.88 27.53 26.33
N LYS A 27 -26.41 27.43 27.58
CA LYS A 27 -25.37 28.31 28.15
C LYS A 27 -24.01 28.13 27.47
N LEU A 28 -23.71 26.98 26.88
CA LEU A 28 -22.44 26.73 26.15
C LEU A 28 -22.53 27.30 24.73
N LYS A 29 -23.72 27.27 24.11
CA LYS A 29 -23.94 27.76 22.75
C LYS A 29 -23.80 29.30 22.64
N GLU A 30 -24.11 30.02 23.71
CA GLU A 30 -23.99 31.49 23.74
C GLU A 30 -22.54 31.97 23.98
N ASN A 31 -21.63 31.07 24.38
CA ASN A 31 -20.27 31.43 24.69
C ASN A 31 -19.33 31.16 23.49
N LYS A 32 -19.09 32.20 22.69
CA LYS A 32 -18.17 32.16 21.52
C LYS A 32 -16.79 31.57 21.83
N LYS A 33 -16.28 31.75 23.07
CA LYS A 33 -14.98 31.16 23.45
C LYS A 33 -15.02 29.62 23.52
N VAL A 34 -16.16 29.07 24.00
CA VAL A 34 -16.34 27.62 24.08
C VAL A 34 -16.45 27.02 22.67
N GLU A 35 -17.15 27.69 21.77
CA GLU A 35 -17.28 27.27 20.37
C GLU A 35 -15.90 27.24 19.64
N ILE A 36 -15.09 28.28 19.86
CA ILE A 36 -13.74 28.36 19.30
C ILE A 36 -12.84 27.26 19.88
N ILE A 37 -12.82 27.06 21.20
CA ILE A 37 -12.01 26.02 21.85
C ILE A 37 -12.43 24.65 21.33
N PHE A 38 -13.72 24.38 21.19
CA PHE A 38 -14.23 23.13 20.64
C PHE A 38 -13.75 22.91 19.20
N GLY A 39 -13.85 23.92 18.35
CA GLY A 39 -13.35 23.86 16.97
C GLY A 39 -11.86 23.52 16.91
N ILE A 40 -11.04 24.12 17.77
CA ILE A 40 -9.59 23.84 17.87
C ILE A 40 -9.35 22.39 18.29
N VAL A 41 -10.06 21.90 19.30
CA VAL A 41 -9.91 20.51 19.80
C VAL A 41 -10.30 19.50 18.71
N VAL A 42 -11.42 19.70 18.03
CA VAL A 42 -11.84 18.84 16.92
C VAL A 42 -10.78 18.83 15.80
N PHE A 43 -10.31 20.00 15.41
CA PHE A 43 -9.29 20.13 14.36
C PHE A 43 -7.95 19.46 14.76
N ALA A 44 -7.55 19.59 16.03
CA ALA A 44 -6.36 18.94 16.55
C ALA A 44 -6.49 17.41 16.56
N VAL A 45 -7.62 16.86 16.97
CA VAL A 45 -7.89 15.41 16.95
C VAL A 45 -7.87 14.86 15.52
N PHE A 46 -8.52 15.56 14.56
CA PHE A 46 -8.45 15.17 13.15
C PHE A 46 -7.04 15.26 12.58
N GLY A 47 -6.30 16.32 12.93
CA GLY A 47 -4.90 16.49 12.50
C GLY A 47 -3.99 15.38 13.02
N ILE A 48 -4.10 15.03 14.31
CA ILE A 48 -3.34 13.93 14.93
C ILE A 48 -3.69 12.60 14.26
N TYR A 49 -4.98 12.34 14.02
CA TYR A 49 -5.41 11.11 13.37
C TYR A 49 -4.93 11.01 11.92
N ALA A 50 -5.06 12.08 11.14
CA ALA A 50 -4.57 12.12 9.76
C ALA A 50 -3.05 11.90 9.69
N THR A 51 -2.30 12.50 10.62
CA THR A 51 -0.85 12.29 10.75
C THR A 51 -0.53 10.85 11.14
N TYR A 52 -1.24 10.30 12.13
CA TYR A 52 -1.05 8.91 12.58
C TYR A 52 -1.34 7.90 11.47
N THR A 53 -2.44 8.07 10.73
CA THR A 53 -2.76 7.20 9.60
C THR A 53 -1.76 7.33 8.47
N SER A 54 -1.29 8.54 8.16
CA SER A 54 -0.26 8.77 7.15
C SER A 54 1.08 8.12 7.50
N ILE A 55 1.48 8.14 8.77
CA ILE A 55 2.72 7.48 9.25
C ILE A 55 2.56 5.95 9.24
N LYS A 56 1.42 5.46 9.74
CA LYS A 56 1.14 4.02 9.83
C LYS A 56 0.91 3.38 8.46
N ASP A 57 0.31 4.11 7.54
CA ASP A 57 0.00 3.67 6.18
C ASP A 57 1.07 4.06 5.17
N ASN A 58 2.27 4.49 5.62
CA ASN A 58 3.39 4.68 4.71
C ASN A 58 3.90 3.29 4.26
N PRO A 59 3.38 2.77 3.15
CA PRO A 59 3.65 1.41 2.72
C PRO A 59 5.02 1.40 2.04
N LYS A 60 6.08 1.26 2.82
CA LYS A 60 7.34 0.79 2.23
C LYS A 60 7.05 -0.60 1.67
N VAL A 61 7.46 -0.85 0.46
CA VAL A 61 7.48 -2.21 -0.05
C VAL A 61 8.51 -2.97 0.77
N ASP A 62 8.05 -3.86 1.61
CA ASP A 62 8.87 -4.70 2.45
C ASP A 62 8.70 -6.14 1.96
N ALA A 63 9.64 -6.57 1.13
CA ALA A 63 9.75 -7.96 0.70
C ALA A 63 10.95 -8.55 1.41
N LYS A 64 10.76 -9.68 2.09
CA LYS A 64 11.79 -10.41 2.82
C LYS A 64 11.96 -11.78 2.21
N LEU A 65 13.18 -12.11 1.87
CA LEU A 65 13.56 -13.44 1.40
C LEU A 65 13.94 -14.28 2.61
N GLY A 66 13.28 -15.44 2.77
CA GLY A 66 13.66 -16.52 3.66
C GLY A 66 14.35 -17.65 2.88
N GLU A 67 14.72 -18.72 3.56
CA GLU A 67 15.40 -19.86 2.90
C GLU A 67 14.57 -20.50 1.79
N ASN A 68 13.25 -20.66 2.00
CA ASN A 68 12.36 -21.36 1.10
C ASN A 68 11.10 -20.56 0.73
N TYR A 69 11.06 -19.26 1.04
CA TYR A 69 9.91 -18.42 0.79
C TYR A 69 10.30 -16.96 0.59
N ILE A 70 9.40 -16.20 -0.04
CA ILE A 70 9.41 -14.75 -0.01
C ILE A 70 8.15 -14.27 0.71
N GLU A 71 8.33 -13.35 1.64
CA GLU A 71 7.26 -12.73 2.42
C GLU A 71 7.07 -11.28 1.99
N PHE A 72 5.82 -10.90 1.71
CA PHE A 72 5.42 -9.53 1.49
C PHE A 72 4.68 -8.96 2.70
N LYS A 73 4.62 -7.65 2.79
CA LYS A 73 3.84 -6.92 3.80
C LYS A 73 2.43 -7.51 3.94
N LYS A 74 1.99 -7.74 5.19
CA LYS A 74 0.72 -8.38 5.58
C LYS A 74 0.75 -9.92 5.62
N ASN A 75 1.92 -10.51 5.85
CA ASN A 75 2.08 -11.96 6.00
C ASN A 75 1.66 -12.75 4.75
N GLU A 76 1.78 -12.15 3.58
CA GLU A 76 1.65 -12.89 2.34
C GLU A 76 2.96 -13.60 2.04
N VAL A 77 2.95 -14.90 2.24
CA VAL A 77 4.11 -15.77 2.09
C VAL A 77 3.95 -16.61 0.83
N ILE A 78 4.96 -16.59 -0.02
CA ILE A 78 5.02 -17.38 -1.26
C ILE A 78 6.17 -18.34 -1.16
N PRO A 79 5.92 -19.65 -1.16
CA PRO A 79 6.99 -20.65 -1.19
C PRO A 79 7.77 -20.57 -2.50
N LEU A 80 9.11 -20.58 -2.45
CA LEU A 80 9.96 -20.46 -3.64
C LEU A 80 9.82 -21.66 -4.57
N ASN A 81 9.55 -22.85 -4.02
CA ASN A 81 9.29 -24.05 -4.83
C ASN A 81 8.02 -23.94 -5.70
N ASN A 82 7.12 -23.01 -5.41
CA ASN A 82 5.94 -22.72 -6.22
C ASN A 82 6.21 -21.70 -7.34
N ILE A 83 7.42 -21.14 -7.41
CA ILE A 83 7.79 -20.17 -8.44
C ILE A 83 8.27 -20.93 -9.70
N GLU A 84 7.74 -20.55 -10.85
CA GLU A 84 8.12 -21.09 -12.15
C GLU A 84 9.29 -20.30 -12.75
N ASP A 85 9.16 -18.97 -12.73
CA ASP A 85 10.18 -18.06 -13.24
C ASP A 85 10.20 -16.73 -12.50
N VAL A 86 11.34 -16.03 -12.57
CA VAL A 86 11.60 -14.76 -11.89
C VAL A 86 12.16 -13.74 -12.89
N PRO A 87 11.37 -13.22 -13.84
CA PRO A 87 11.84 -12.21 -14.75
C PRO A 87 12.11 -10.87 -14.06
N PHE A 88 13.21 -10.22 -14.48
CA PHE A 88 13.61 -8.90 -14.05
C PHE A 88 13.44 -7.88 -15.19
N TYR A 89 12.78 -6.78 -14.89
CA TYR A 89 12.56 -5.69 -15.83
C TYR A 89 13.25 -4.41 -15.35
N ASP A 90 14.11 -3.85 -16.17
CA ASP A 90 14.86 -2.63 -15.84
C ASP A 90 14.49 -1.48 -16.76
N ASN A 91 14.41 -0.29 -16.17
CA ASN A 91 14.08 0.96 -16.87
C ASN A 91 12.79 0.87 -17.69
N VAL A 92 11.73 0.39 -17.01
CA VAL A 92 10.42 0.20 -17.60
C VAL A 92 9.37 1.06 -16.89
N LYS A 93 8.25 1.30 -17.56
CA LYS A 93 7.07 1.94 -16.97
C LYS A 93 6.09 0.84 -16.52
N PHE A 94 5.62 0.99 -15.31
CA PHE A 94 4.54 0.18 -14.77
C PHE A 94 3.23 0.96 -14.92
N GLU A 95 2.22 0.33 -15.54
CA GLU A 95 0.93 0.95 -15.80
C GLU A 95 -0.18 0.05 -15.30
N ILE A 96 -0.91 0.52 -14.32
CA ILE A 96 -2.10 -0.16 -13.80
C ILE A 96 -3.24 0.10 -14.77
N VAL A 97 -3.82 -0.98 -15.32
CA VAL A 97 -4.86 -0.91 -16.35
C VAL A 97 -6.27 -0.92 -15.74
N ALA A 98 -6.47 -1.71 -14.69
CA ALA A 98 -7.76 -1.81 -13.99
C ALA A 98 -7.60 -2.44 -12.60
N ASN A 99 -8.53 -2.12 -11.69
CA ASN A 99 -8.73 -2.73 -10.37
C ASN A 99 -7.52 -2.76 -9.43
N GLY A 100 -6.64 -1.76 -9.51
CA GLY A 100 -5.59 -1.58 -8.51
C GLY A 100 -6.07 -0.69 -7.38
N TYR A 101 -5.98 -1.15 -6.13
CA TYR A 101 -6.12 -0.28 -4.97
C TYR A 101 -4.83 0.50 -4.79
N ARG A 102 -4.94 1.82 -4.90
CA ARG A 102 -3.85 2.74 -4.58
C ARG A 102 -3.84 2.94 -3.07
N TRP A 103 -2.83 2.40 -2.39
CA TRP A 103 -2.61 2.63 -0.97
C TRP A 103 -1.41 3.56 -0.77
N GLY A 104 -1.59 4.60 0.02
CA GLY A 104 -0.53 5.55 0.35
C GLY A 104 -0.51 6.80 -0.53
N ASN A 105 0.60 7.51 -0.45
CA ASN A 105 0.92 8.62 -1.33
C ASN A 105 1.16 8.10 -2.77
N ASP A 106 1.29 9.00 -3.73
CA ASP A 106 1.41 8.69 -5.16
C ASP A 106 2.57 7.76 -5.53
N ASP A 107 3.44 7.46 -4.57
CA ASP A 107 4.70 6.74 -4.76
C ASP A 107 4.59 5.23 -4.54
N TYR A 108 3.54 4.71 -3.87
CA TYR A 108 3.45 3.29 -3.52
C TYR A 108 2.11 2.68 -3.90
N TYR A 109 2.16 1.48 -4.48
CA TYR A 109 1.00 0.67 -4.84
C TYR A 109 1.10 -0.70 -4.19
N SER A 110 0.00 -1.16 -3.60
CA SER A 110 -0.12 -2.51 -3.05
C SER A 110 -1.54 -3.02 -3.25
N GLY A 111 -1.68 -4.22 -3.78
CA GLY A 111 -2.96 -4.89 -3.96
C GLY A 111 -3.09 -5.67 -5.26
N ASP A 112 -4.32 -6.11 -5.56
CA ASP A 112 -4.61 -6.83 -6.79
C ASP A 112 -4.76 -5.83 -7.96
N ALA A 113 -4.09 -6.10 -9.07
CA ALA A 113 -4.12 -5.23 -10.25
C ALA A 113 -3.94 -5.98 -11.56
N ASN A 114 -4.50 -5.40 -12.63
CA ASN A 114 -4.09 -5.71 -13.99
C ASN A 114 -3.02 -4.70 -14.41
N VAL A 115 -1.91 -5.19 -14.91
CA VAL A 115 -0.73 -4.36 -15.12
C VAL A 115 -0.07 -4.59 -16.47
N ASN A 116 0.34 -3.49 -17.10
CA ASN A 116 1.27 -3.50 -18.21
C ASN A 116 2.67 -3.05 -17.76
N ILE A 117 3.66 -3.86 -18.04
CA ILE A 117 5.08 -3.47 -17.96
C ILE A 117 5.51 -3.04 -19.35
N LYS A 118 5.87 -1.76 -19.53
CA LYS A 118 6.17 -1.15 -20.83
C LYS A 118 7.59 -0.60 -20.92
N LYS A 119 8.19 -0.73 -22.09
CA LYS A 119 9.41 -0.01 -22.46
C LYS A 119 9.13 0.87 -23.68
N GLY A 120 9.06 2.17 -23.46
CA GLY A 120 8.55 3.09 -24.48
C GLY A 120 7.08 2.77 -24.82
N LYS A 121 6.80 2.54 -26.10
CA LYS A 121 5.46 2.16 -26.60
C LYS A 121 5.20 0.65 -26.55
N LYS A 122 6.22 -0.18 -26.31
CA LYS A 122 6.12 -1.64 -26.35
C LYS A 122 5.71 -2.20 -24.98
N THR A 123 4.65 -3.00 -24.94
CA THR A 123 4.31 -3.82 -23.78
C THR A 123 5.22 -5.05 -23.76
N LEU A 124 5.95 -5.22 -22.66
CA LEU A 124 6.87 -6.35 -22.46
C LEU A 124 6.15 -7.51 -21.76
N LYS A 125 5.30 -7.19 -20.79
CA LYS A 125 4.53 -8.17 -20.01
C LYS A 125 3.18 -7.57 -19.66
N TYR A 126 2.15 -8.38 -19.76
CA TYR A 126 0.83 -8.10 -19.18
C TYR A 126 0.59 -9.08 -18.02
N ILE A 127 0.20 -8.55 -16.88
CA ILE A 127 -0.13 -9.31 -15.68
C ILE A 127 -1.64 -9.14 -15.46
N TYR A 128 -2.36 -10.24 -15.52
CA TYR A 128 -3.80 -10.27 -15.28
C TYR A 128 -4.08 -10.71 -13.84
N LYS A 129 -4.87 -9.94 -13.11
CA LYS A 129 -5.23 -10.20 -11.70
C LYS A 129 -3.99 -10.53 -10.82
N GLY A 130 -2.87 -9.88 -11.11
CA GLY A 130 -1.64 -10.05 -10.34
C GLY A 130 -1.67 -9.27 -9.06
N LYS A 131 -0.82 -9.64 -8.11
CA LYS A 131 -0.54 -8.86 -6.91
C LYS A 131 0.66 -7.96 -7.12
N VAL A 132 0.54 -6.72 -6.69
CA VAL A 132 1.57 -5.71 -6.90
C VAL A 132 1.99 -5.05 -5.60
N TYR A 133 3.31 -4.88 -5.44
CA TYR A 133 3.95 -4.22 -4.31
C TYR A 133 5.04 -3.31 -4.86
N ILE A 134 4.71 -2.06 -5.15
CA ILE A 134 5.53 -1.22 -6.00
C ILE A 134 5.80 0.14 -5.38
N ASN A 135 7.05 0.56 -5.48
CA ASN A 135 7.45 1.95 -5.39
C ASN A 135 7.51 2.53 -6.81
N ALA A 136 6.65 3.48 -7.13
CA ALA A 136 6.53 4.09 -8.46
C ALA A 136 7.78 4.89 -8.86
N ASN A 137 8.59 5.34 -7.89
CA ASN A 137 9.83 6.07 -8.13
C ASN A 137 10.97 5.16 -8.62
N ASN A 138 10.86 3.85 -8.41
CA ASN A 138 11.82 2.86 -8.90
C ASN A 138 11.28 2.20 -10.18
N LYS A 139 12.01 2.32 -11.28
CA LYS A 139 11.65 1.79 -12.61
C LYS A 139 12.18 0.38 -12.89
N SER A 140 12.62 -0.33 -11.85
CA SER A 140 13.10 -1.71 -11.95
C SER A 140 12.16 -2.61 -11.16
N TYR A 141 11.75 -3.74 -11.72
CA TYR A 141 10.72 -4.62 -11.15
C TYR A 141 11.12 -6.08 -11.27
N ILE A 142 10.76 -6.85 -10.25
CA ILE A 142 10.81 -8.31 -10.25
C ILE A 142 9.37 -8.81 -10.42
N VAL A 143 9.18 -9.82 -11.25
CA VAL A 143 7.92 -10.52 -11.37
C VAL A 143 8.15 -11.96 -10.95
N LEU A 144 7.33 -12.49 -10.05
CA LEU A 144 7.30 -13.90 -9.70
C LEU A 144 6.08 -14.51 -10.39
N ASN A 145 6.28 -15.52 -11.19
CA ASN A 145 5.20 -16.30 -11.78
C ASN A 145 5.08 -17.63 -11.04
N GLU A 146 3.91 -17.94 -10.49
CA GLU A 146 3.66 -19.22 -9.82
C GLU A 146 3.42 -20.34 -10.82
N LYS A 147 3.90 -21.55 -10.49
CA LYS A 147 3.69 -22.78 -11.25
C LYS A 147 2.20 -23.11 -11.35
N GLY A 148 1.72 -23.32 -12.58
CA GLY A 148 0.33 -23.74 -12.81
C GLY A 148 -0.74 -22.75 -12.35
N ALA A 149 -0.37 -21.61 -11.80
CA ALA A 149 -1.29 -20.58 -11.36
C ALA A 149 -1.35 -19.44 -12.37
N SER A 150 -2.54 -18.85 -12.53
CA SER A 150 -2.71 -17.62 -13.29
C SER A 150 -2.24 -16.37 -12.53
N LYS A 151 -1.59 -16.56 -11.37
CA LYS A 151 -1.15 -15.45 -10.51
C LYS A 151 0.30 -15.10 -10.76
N SER A 152 0.57 -13.81 -10.83
CA SER A 152 1.90 -13.24 -10.85
C SER A 152 2.00 -12.16 -9.77
N TYR A 153 3.18 -12.02 -9.18
CA TYR A 153 3.49 -10.99 -8.20
C TYR A 153 4.50 -10.04 -8.82
N ALA A 154 4.17 -8.77 -8.89
CA ALA A 154 5.11 -7.76 -9.37
C ALA A 154 5.53 -6.86 -8.23
N PHE A 155 6.81 -6.73 -7.98
CA PHE A 155 7.31 -5.90 -6.90
C PHE A 155 8.64 -5.24 -7.21
N ASN A 156 8.96 -4.22 -6.45
CA ASN A 156 10.27 -3.64 -6.38
C ASN A 156 10.54 -3.11 -4.96
N LEU A 157 11.78 -2.87 -4.65
CA LEU A 157 12.21 -2.24 -3.40
C LEU A 157 12.44 -0.74 -3.61
N ASP A 158 12.80 -0.02 -2.54
CA ASP A 158 12.95 1.43 -2.56
C ASP A 158 13.92 1.94 -3.63
N THR A 159 14.93 1.13 -3.98
CA THR A 159 15.94 1.51 -4.97
C THR A 159 16.20 0.40 -5.98
N LYS A 160 16.64 0.79 -7.17
CA LYS A 160 17.09 -0.14 -8.22
C LYS A 160 18.15 -1.12 -7.69
N LYS A 161 19.12 -0.61 -6.90
CA LYS A 161 20.21 -1.44 -6.35
C LYS A 161 19.66 -2.57 -5.47
N LYS A 162 18.77 -2.23 -4.53
CA LYS A 162 18.13 -3.21 -3.64
C LYS A 162 17.25 -4.20 -4.43
N THR A 163 16.49 -3.71 -5.41
CA THR A 163 15.65 -4.58 -6.26
C THR A 163 16.51 -5.56 -7.05
N LYS A 164 17.63 -5.11 -7.61
CA LYS A 164 18.55 -5.95 -8.36
C LYS A 164 19.27 -6.97 -7.47
N GLN A 165 19.64 -6.57 -6.26
CA GLN A 165 20.23 -7.49 -5.27
C GLN A 165 19.23 -8.60 -4.91
N MET A 166 18.00 -8.24 -4.55
CA MET A 166 16.92 -9.20 -4.25
C MET A 166 16.68 -10.16 -5.43
N TYR A 167 16.75 -9.68 -6.66
CA TYR A 167 16.62 -10.53 -7.84
C TYR A 167 17.70 -11.61 -7.90
N TYR A 168 18.97 -11.27 -7.65
CA TYR A 168 20.03 -12.25 -7.65
C TYR A 168 19.91 -13.26 -6.50
N GLU A 169 19.54 -12.79 -5.31
CA GLU A 169 19.27 -13.65 -4.16
C GLU A 169 18.13 -14.65 -4.48
N LEU A 170 17.07 -14.19 -5.14
CA LEU A 170 15.96 -15.07 -5.58
C LEU A 170 16.43 -16.14 -6.60
N LEU A 171 17.31 -15.78 -7.52
CA LEU A 171 17.84 -16.76 -8.48
C LEU A 171 18.69 -17.84 -7.81
N GLU A 172 19.44 -17.49 -6.76
CA GLU A 172 20.24 -18.45 -5.98
C GLU A 172 19.38 -19.44 -5.19
N HIS A 173 18.19 -19.01 -4.75
CA HIS A 173 17.25 -19.85 -3.99
C HIS A 173 16.21 -20.58 -4.85
N ALA A 174 16.01 -20.18 -6.10
CA ALA A 174 15.00 -20.77 -6.99
C ALA A 174 15.54 -22.01 -7.77
N HIS A 175 16.79 -22.39 -7.56
CA HIS A 175 17.45 -23.58 -8.09
C HIS A 175 17.74 -24.57 -6.96
#